data_016668199ab31c5ec30ec1deab4831f3
#
_entry.id   016668199ab31c5ec30ec1deab4831f3
#
_cell.length_a   1.000
_cell.length_b   1.000
_cell.length_c   1.000
_cell.angle_alpha   90.00
_cell.angle_beta   90.00
_cell.angle_gamma   90.00
#
_symmetry.space_group_name_H-M   'P 1'
#
loop_
_entity.id
_entity.type
_entity.pdbx_description
1 polymer ?
#
loop_
_entity_poly.entity_id
_entity_poly.type
_entity_poly.pdbx_seq_one_letter_code
_entity_poly.pdbx_strand_id
1 'polypeptide(L)'
;MDSDISNEDFQINDFVVYPSHGVGQIIDEEVQNVAGFELIMFVLSFEKDKMTLKVPRDKIVSTGMRKLSSPNMIGKALQVIGSKAKVKRAMWSRRAQDYEQKINSGELILIAEVVRDLHRNDEQREQSYSERQLYEAALERLTREIAAVDGVEERKAQEKVDKVLEGKAA
;
A
#
# COMPACT_ATOMS: atom_id res chain seq x y z
N MET A 1 4.03 -4.85 19.69
CA MET A 1 2.71 -5.23 20.21
C MET A 1 1.79 -5.44 19.05
N ASP A 2 1.52 -6.66 18.75
CA ASP A 2 0.47 -6.97 17.81
C ASP A 2 -0.84 -6.71 18.51
N SER A 3 -1.43 -5.53 18.23
CA SER A 3 -2.82 -5.34 18.58
C SER A 3 -3.59 -6.34 17.74
N ASP A 4 -4.19 -7.33 18.36
CA ASP A 4 -5.06 -8.30 17.70
C ASP A 4 -6.18 -7.53 17.00
N ILE A 5 -6.02 -7.33 15.68
CA ILE A 5 -7.04 -6.68 14.87
C ILE A 5 -8.19 -7.66 14.73
N SER A 6 -9.36 -7.24 15.19
CA SER A 6 -10.59 -8.00 15.09
C SER A 6 -11.41 -7.53 13.89
N ASN A 7 -12.22 -8.43 13.33
CA ASN A 7 -13.20 -8.06 12.30
C ASN A 7 -14.16 -6.95 12.76
N GLU A 8 -14.36 -6.81 14.06
CA GLU A 8 -15.23 -5.81 14.65
C GLU A 8 -14.62 -4.39 14.70
N ASP A 9 -13.31 -4.27 14.45
CA ASP A 9 -12.62 -2.98 14.50
C ASP A 9 -12.89 -2.10 13.29
N PHE A 10 -13.60 -2.60 12.29
CA PHE A 10 -13.87 -1.90 11.03
C PHE A 10 -15.30 -1.40 10.97
N GLN A 11 -15.49 -0.17 10.49
CA GLN A 11 -16.79 0.48 10.40
C GLN A 11 -16.95 1.19 9.06
N ILE A 12 -18.20 1.49 8.70
CA ILE A 12 -18.52 2.31 7.52
C ILE A 12 -17.80 3.65 7.65
N ASN A 13 -17.27 4.14 6.53
CA ASN A 13 -16.46 5.34 6.34
C ASN A 13 -14.98 5.17 6.72
N ASP A 14 -14.57 4.05 7.28
CA ASP A 14 -13.14 3.81 7.54
C ASP A 14 -12.36 3.70 6.24
N PHE A 15 -11.18 4.35 6.22
CA PHE A 15 -10.19 4.09 5.18
C PHE A 15 -9.37 2.88 5.59
N VAL A 16 -9.10 2.02 4.63
CA VAL A 16 -8.42 0.75 4.87
C VAL A 16 -7.40 0.48 3.76
N VAL A 17 -6.50 -0.44 4.00
CA VAL A 17 -5.58 -0.94 2.97
C VAL A 17 -5.94 -2.40 2.70
N TYR A 18 -6.32 -2.67 1.46
CA TYR A 18 -6.56 -4.03 0.98
C TYR A 18 -5.30 -4.49 0.25
N PRO A 19 -4.70 -5.63 0.61
CA PRO A 19 -3.34 -5.97 0.17
C PRO A 19 -3.08 -5.84 -1.33
N SER A 20 -3.95 -6.35 -2.16
CA SER A 20 -3.75 -6.34 -3.61
C SER A 20 -4.23 -5.07 -4.31
N HIS A 21 -4.95 -4.18 -3.61
CA HIS A 21 -5.57 -3.00 -4.21
C HIS A 21 -5.16 -1.67 -3.57
N GLY A 22 -4.51 -1.70 -2.41
CA GLY A 22 -4.10 -0.49 -1.71
C GLY A 22 -5.23 0.18 -0.95
N VAL A 23 -5.20 1.50 -0.87
CA VAL A 23 -6.15 2.28 -0.07
C VAL A 23 -7.55 2.25 -0.67
N GLY A 24 -8.53 1.92 0.15
CA GLY A 24 -9.95 1.98 -0.17
C GLY A 24 -10.73 2.50 1.02
N GLN A 25 -12.03 2.63 0.84
CA GLN A 25 -12.92 3.08 1.92
C GLN A 25 -14.11 2.14 2.03
N ILE A 26 -14.50 1.82 3.25
CA ILE A 26 -15.73 1.08 3.51
C ILE A 26 -16.90 2.07 3.33
N ILE A 27 -17.71 1.86 2.30
CA ILE A 27 -18.79 2.80 1.98
C ILE A 27 -20.16 2.31 2.38
N ASP A 28 -20.35 1.00 2.60
CA ASP A 28 -21.62 0.43 2.92
C ASP A 28 -21.47 -0.94 3.59
N GLU A 29 -22.56 -1.41 4.17
CA GLU A 29 -22.68 -2.72 4.78
C GLU A 29 -23.97 -3.35 4.24
N GLU A 30 -23.86 -4.53 3.66
CA GLU A 30 -25.00 -5.22 3.06
C GLU A 30 -25.21 -6.59 3.71
N VAL A 31 -26.46 -7.01 3.81
CA VAL A 31 -26.78 -8.38 4.24
C VAL A 31 -27.13 -9.20 3.00
N GLN A 32 -26.44 -10.31 2.82
CA GLN A 32 -26.69 -11.25 1.73
C GLN A 32 -27.09 -12.62 2.28
N ASN A 33 -28.08 -13.24 1.66
CA ASN A 33 -28.48 -14.60 1.98
C ASN A 33 -27.78 -15.57 1.02
N VAL A 34 -26.89 -16.41 1.56
CA VAL A 34 -26.17 -17.41 0.80
C VAL A 34 -26.44 -18.78 1.44
N ALA A 35 -27.03 -19.68 0.69
CA ALA A 35 -27.34 -21.05 1.12
C ALA A 35 -28.10 -21.10 2.47
N GLY A 36 -29.03 -20.19 2.68
CA GLY A 36 -29.85 -20.13 3.91
C GLY A 36 -29.21 -19.39 5.07
N PHE A 37 -27.98 -18.88 4.90
CA PHE A 37 -27.27 -18.11 5.93
C PHE A 37 -27.23 -16.64 5.56
N GLU A 38 -27.40 -15.77 6.56
CA GLU A 38 -27.19 -14.34 6.40
C GLU A 38 -25.72 -14.01 6.57
N LEU A 39 -25.13 -13.37 5.54
CA LEU A 39 -23.77 -12.87 5.58
C LEU A 39 -23.78 -11.36 5.53
N ILE A 40 -23.03 -10.75 6.45
CA ILE A 40 -22.82 -9.30 6.44
C ILE A 40 -21.59 -9.05 5.54
N MET A 41 -21.78 -8.22 4.52
CA MET A 41 -20.74 -7.85 3.56
C MET A 41 -20.39 -6.38 3.71
N PHE A 42 -19.11 -6.07 3.81
CA PHE A 42 -18.65 -4.70 3.64
C PHE A 42 -18.43 -4.40 2.17
N VAL A 43 -18.88 -3.22 1.74
CA VAL A 43 -18.64 -2.73 0.38
C VAL A 43 -17.47 -1.77 0.44
N LEU A 44 -16.39 -2.13 -0.23
CA LEU A 44 -15.18 -1.31 -0.32
C LEU A 44 -15.16 -0.57 -1.65
N SER A 45 -14.87 0.72 -1.61
CA SER A 45 -14.68 1.53 -2.81
C SER A 45 -13.22 1.87 -2.99
N PHE A 46 -12.71 1.60 -4.18
CA PHE A 46 -11.36 1.99 -4.61
C PHE A 46 -11.53 3.03 -5.70
N GLU A 47 -11.59 4.29 -5.27
CA GLU A 47 -11.99 5.40 -6.12
C GLU A 47 -11.12 5.56 -7.36
N LYS A 48 -9.81 5.35 -7.20
CA LYS A 48 -8.87 5.51 -8.31
C LYS A 48 -9.04 4.45 -9.39
N ASP A 49 -9.35 3.22 -9.00
CA ASP A 49 -9.59 2.12 -9.95
C ASP A 49 -11.06 2.06 -10.39
N LYS A 50 -11.89 2.93 -9.83
CA LYS A 50 -13.35 2.94 -10.04
C LYS A 50 -13.96 1.56 -9.84
N MET A 51 -13.52 0.90 -8.79
CA MET A 51 -13.89 -0.47 -8.48
C MET A 51 -14.55 -0.54 -7.11
N THR A 52 -15.52 -1.42 -6.97
CA THR A 52 -16.08 -1.80 -5.68
C THR A 52 -15.83 -3.27 -5.43
N LEU A 53 -15.56 -3.62 -4.19
CA LEU A 53 -15.32 -4.99 -3.77
C LEU A 53 -16.19 -5.28 -2.56
N LYS A 54 -16.85 -6.43 -2.55
CA LYS A 54 -17.63 -6.87 -1.39
C LYS A 54 -16.86 -7.93 -0.64
N VAL A 55 -16.64 -7.71 0.64
CA VAL A 55 -15.88 -8.61 1.50
C VAL A 55 -16.73 -9.04 2.69
N PRO A 56 -16.87 -10.36 2.94
CA PRO A 56 -17.58 -10.80 4.14
C PRO A 56 -16.92 -10.25 5.39
N ARG A 57 -17.72 -9.69 6.28
CA ARG A 57 -17.22 -9.11 7.54
C ARG A 57 -16.36 -10.08 8.33
N ASP A 58 -16.76 -11.35 8.37
CA ASP A 58 -16.05 -12.38 9.13
C ASP A 58 -14.72 -12.75 8.50
N LYS A 59 -14.44 -12.34 7.26
CA LYS A 59 -13.23 -12.66 6.51
C LYS A 59 -12.24 -11.51 6.41
N ILE A 60 -12.56 -10.35 6.98
CA ILE A 60 -11.71 -9.16 6.84
C ILE A 60 -10.28 -9.40 7.29
N VAL A 61 -10.11 -9.90 8.51
CA VAL A 61 -8.76 -10.13 9.07
C VAL A 61 -8.00 -11.17 8.24
N SER A 62 -8.68 -12.23 7.80
CA SER A 62 -8.04 -13.29 7.01
C SER A 62 -7.59 -12.82 5.62
N THR A 63 -8.21 -11.76 5.07
CA THR A 63 -7.77 -11.18 3.78
C THR A 63 -6.49 -10.36 3.91
N GLY A 64 -6.08 -10.04 5.13
CA GLY A 64 -4.96 -9.15 5.38
C GLY A 64 -5.31 -7.66 5.31
N MET A 65 -6.59 -7.33 5.15
CA MET A 65 -7.04 -5.93 5.18
C MET A 65 -6.68 -5.31 6.52
N ARG A 66 -6.16 -4.09 6.49
CA ARG A 66 -5.74 -3.37 7.69
C ARG A 66 -6.21 -1.93 7.67
N LYS A 67 -6.16 -1.31 8.83
CA LYS A 67 -6.38 0.14 8.92
C LYS A 67 -5.16 0.89 8.38
N LEU A 68 -5.35 2.18 8.12
CA LEU A 68 -4.24 3.04 7.71
C LEU A 68 -3.13 3.03 8.76
N SER A 69 -1.90 3.20 8.29
CA SER A 69 -0.74 3.30 9.17
C SER A 69 -0.82 4.53 10.07
N SER A 70 -0.17 4.46 11.22
CA SER A 70 -0.03 5.62 12.10
C SER A 70 0.96 6.63 11.50
N PRO A 71 0.92 7.92 11.93
CA PRO A 71 1.94 8.89 11.53
C PRO A 71 3.37 8.42 11.85
N ASN A 72 3.56 7.70 12.93
CA ASN A 72 4.85 7.11 13.30
C ASN A 72 5.33 6.12 12.25
N MET A 73 4.45 5.28 11.76
CA MET A 73 4.78 4.29 10.71
C MET A 73 5.10 4.98 9.38
N ILE A 74 4.40 6.07 9.05
CA ILE A 74 4.72 6.90 7.89
C ILE A 74 6.15 7.45 8.00
N GLY A 75 6.52 7.95 9.18
CA GLY A 75 7.88 8.41 9.46
C GLY A 75 8.93 7.32 9.22
N LYS A 76 8.66 6.10 9.68
CA LYS A 76 9.55 4.95 9.46
C LYS A 76 9.69 4.62 7.98
N ALA A 77 8.58 4.64 7.24
CA ALA A 77 8.58 4.40 5.80
C ALA A 77 9.45 5.43 5.06
N LEU A 78 9.34 6.71 5.44
CA LEU A 78 10.15 7.77 4.86
C LEU A 78 11.64 7.58 5.18
N GLN A 79 11.98 7.12 6.38
CA GLN A 79 13.36 6.77 6.73
C GLN A 79 13.90 5.64 5.86
N VAL A 80 13.09 4.62 5.61
CA VAL A 80 13.46 3.49 4.74
C VAL A 80 13.77 4.01 3.34
N ILE A 81 12.90 4.84 2.76
CA ILE A 81 13.09 5.42 1.43
C ILE A 81 14.39 6.21 1.35
N GLY A 82 14.71 6.97 2.39
CA GLY A 82 15.92 7.77 2.47
C GLY A 82 17.20 6.97 2.69
N SER A 83 17.10 5.69 3.00
CA SER A 83 18.26 4.84 3.23
C SER A 83 18.83 4.29 1.93
N LYS A 84 20.01 3.69 2.02
CA LYS A 84 20.71 3.13 0.87
C LYS A 84 19.97 1.91 0.30
N ALA A 85 19.84 1.84 -1.00
CA ALA A 85 19.24 0.70 -1.69
C ALA A 85 19.98 -0.60 -1.38
N LYS A 86 19.19 -1.66 -1.19
CA LYS A 86 19.72 -3.02 -0.94
C LYS A 86 19.30 -3.90 -2.11
N VAL A 87 20.16 -3.95 -3.12
CA VAL A 87 19.90 -4.73 -4.33
C VAL A 87 20.51 -6.10 -4.19
N LYS A 88 19.68 -7.14 -4.24
CA LYS A 88 20.15 -8.52 -4.18
C LYS A 88 20.79 -8.96 -5.49
N ARG A 89 21.82 -9.80 -5.38
CA ARG A 89 22.46 -10.43 -6.54
C ARG A 89 21.61 -11.62 -7.01
N ALA A 90 20.59 -11.33 -7.78
CA ALA A 90 19.71 -12.36 -8.33
C ALA A 90 19.28 -11.94 -9.73
N MET A 91 18.82 -12.91 -10.52
CA MET A 91 18.27 -12.63 -11.84
C MET A 91 17.07 -11.69 -11.71
N TRP A 92 16.89 -10.81 -12.69
CA TRP A 92 15.82 -9.83 -12.67
C TRP A 92 14.45 -10.48 -12.48
N SER A 93 14.17 -11.60 -13.15
CA SER A 93 12.88 -12.27 -13.01
C SER A 93 12.55 -12.63 -11.55
N ARG A 94 13.54 -13.07 -10.79
CA ARG A 94 13.36 -13.38 -9.38
C ARG A 94 13.22 -12.12 -8.52
N ARG A 95 14.03 -11.13 -8.80
CA ARG A 95 13.94 -9.83 -8.10
C ARG A 95 12.58 -9.18 -8.34
N ALA A 96 12.09 -9.24 -9.58
CA ALA A 96 10.79 -8.70 -9.94
C ALA A 96 9.66 -9.39 -9.16
N GLN A 97 9.73 -10.71 -9.00
CA GLN A 97 8.76 -11.45 -8.18
C GLN A 97 8.78 -10.99 -6.73
N ASP A 98 9.97 -10.81 -6.16
CA ASP A 98 10.10 -10.33 -4.77
C ASP A 98 9.52 -8.94 -4.60
N TYR A 99 9.76 -8.03 -5.53
CA TYR A 99 9.19 -6.68 -5.49
C TYR A 99 7.67 -6.71 -5.63
N GLU A 100 7.17 -7.53 -6.54
CA GLU A 100 5.73 -7.69 -6.73
C GLU A 100 5.04 -8.22 -5.47
N GLN A 101 5.66 -9.21 -4.81
CA GLN A 101 5.16 -9.73 -3.54
C GLN A 101 5.10 -8.66 -2.46
N LYS A 102 6.14 -7.83 -2.36
CA LYS A 102 6.18 -6.72 -1.41
C LYS A 102 5.07 -5.70 -1.67
N ILE A 103 4.85 -5.35 -2.92
CA ILE A 103 3.78 -4.41 -3.30
C ILE A 103 2.41 -5.01 -2.94
N ASN A 104 2.18 -6.27 -3.26
CA ASN A 104 0.89 -6.94 -3.03
C ASN A 104 0.67 -7.36 -1.59
N SER A 105 1.69 -7.29 -0.74
CA SER A 105 1.56 -7.57 0.69
C SER A 105 0.68 -6.56 1.42
N GLY A 106 0.59 -5.35 0.91
CA GLY A 106 -0.10 -4.25 1.58
C GLY A 106 0.69 -3.66 2.74
N GLU A 107 1.87 -4.17 3.04
CA GLU A 107 2.71 -3.70 4.15
C GLU A 107 3.48 -2.45 3.74
N LEU A 108 3.22 -1.33 4.44
CA LEU A 108 3.80 -0.03 4.08
C LEU A 108 5.33 -0.06 4.01
N ILE A 109 5.98 -0.68 4.98
CA ILE A 109 7.45 -0.74 5.03
C ILE A 109 8.01 -1.53 3.85
N LEU A 110 7.37 -2.65 3.49
CA LEU A 110 7.81 -3.46 2.35
C LEU A 110 7.65 -2.70 1.03
N ILE A 111 6.56 -1.94 0.90
CA ILE A 111 6.33 -1.09 -0.26
C ILE A 111 7.39 0.02 -0.32
N ALA A 112 7.72 0.62 0.82
CA ALA A 112 8.79 1.63 0.91
C ALA A 112 10.15 1.05 0.49
N GLU A 113 10.42 -0.20 0.83
CA GLU A 113 11.66 -0.87 0.39
C GLU A 113 11.73 -1.00 -1.13
N VAL A 114 10.63 -1.26 -1.81
CA VAL A 114 10.60 -1.31 -3.28
C VAL A 114 10.92 0.06 -3.87
N VAL A 115 10.32 1.12 -3.34
CA VAL A 115 10.59 2.50 -3.77
C VAL A 115 12.07 2.81 -3.57
N ARG A 116 12.62 2.49 -2.41
CA ARG A 116 14.03 2.71 -2.08
C ARG A 116 14.95 2.01 -3.09
N ASP A 117 14.69 0.75 -3.37
CA ASP A 117 15.59 -0.10 -4.15
C ASP A 117 15.51 0.16 -5.65
N LEU A 118 14.37 0.60 -6.16
CA LEU A 118 14.16 0.86 -7.58
C LEU A 118 14.31 2.32 -7.98
N HIS A 119 14.36 3.25 -7.02
CA HIS A 119 14.57 4.67 -7.32
C HIS A 119 15.90 4.89 -8.01
N ARG A 120 15.90 5.74 -9.03
CA ARG A 120 17.11 6.19 -9.73
C ARG A 120 17.11 7.72 -9.78
N ASN A 121 18.27 8.30 -9.51
CA ASN A 121 18.49 9.74 -9.71
C ASN A 121 19.01 10.00 -11.11
N ASP A 122 19.19 11.27 -11.47
CA ASP A 122 19.61 11.67 -12.83
C ASP A 122 21.02 11.18 -13.20
N GLU A 123 21.85 10.85 -12.22
CA GLU A 123 23.23 10.38 -12.43
C GLU A 123 23.32 8.86 -12.57
N GLN A 124 22.26 8.14 -12.24
CA GLN A 124 22.23 6.69 -12.30
C GLN A 124 21.65 6.20 -13.62
N ARG A 125 21.92 4.92 -13.93
CA ARG A 125 21.31 4.28 -15.10
C ARG A 125 19.80 4.37 -15.03
N GLU A 126 19.16 4.66 -16.15
CA GLU A 126 17.72 4.69 -16.24
C GLU A 126 17.11 3.33 -15.89
N GLN A 127 15.90 3.36 -15.34
CA GLN A 127 15.14 2.16 -15.08
C GLN A 127 14.73 1.49 -16.39
N SER A 128 14.76 0.15 -16.42
CA SER A 128 14.13 -0.59 -17.49
C SER A 128 12.60 -0.38 -17.41
N TYR A 129 11.90 -0.76 -18.47
CA TYR A 129 10.44 -0.66 -18.49
C TYR A 129 9.79 -1.41 -17.30
N SER A 130 10.22 -2.65 -17.05
CA SER A 130 9.70 -3.45 -15.93
C SER A 130 10.01 -2.84 -14.58
N GLU A 131 11.23 -2.32 -14.40
CA GLU A 131 11.61 -1.63 -13.15
C GLU A 131 10.74 -0.40 -12.91
N ARG A 132 10.50 0.38 -13.97
CA ARG A 132 9.67 1.58 -13.89
C ARG A 132 8.23 1.23 -13.50
N GLN A 133 7.66 0.19 -14.07
CA GLN A 133 6.30 -0.22 -13.74
C GLN A 133 6.16 -0.63 -12.27
N LEU A 134 7.09 -1.41 -11.75
CA LEU A 134 7.09 -1.79 -10.34
C LEU A 134 7.31 -0.59 -9.43
N TYR A 135 8.23 0.28 -9.80
CA TYR A 135 8.52 1.51 -9.04
C TYR A 135 7.29 2.41 -8.96
N GLU A 136 6.66 2.68 -10.09
CA GLU A 136 5.47 3.53 -10.13
C GLU A 136 4.30 2.93 -9.34
N ALA A 137 4.11 1.63 -9.40
CA ALA A 137 3.07 0.95 -8.63
C ALA A 137 3.31 1.08 -7.12
N ALA A 138 4.55 0.85 -6.69
CA ALA A 138 4.91 0.99 -5.28
C ALA A 138 4.78 2.43 -4.81
N LEU A 139 5.26 3.37 -5.59
CA LEU A 139 5.20 4.80 -5.28
C LEU A 139 3.77 5.29 -5.15
N GLU A 140 2.90 4.86 -6.05
CA GLU A 140 1.49 5.20 -6.00
C GLU A 140 0.81 4.71 -4.73
N ARG A 141 1.05 3.45 -4.36
CA ARG A 141 0.48 2.88 -3.14
C ARG A 141 0.97 3.61 -1.89
N LEU A 142 2.24 3.93 -1.87
CA LEU A 142 2.85 4.66 -0.76
C LEU A 142 2.27 6.06 -0.61
N THR A 143 2.21 6.81 -1.71
CA THR A 143 1.72 8.20 -1.69
C THR A 143 0.24 8.27 -1.35
N ARG A 144 -0.56 7.33 -1.80
CA ARG A 144 -1.98 7.27 -1.46
C ARG A 144 -2.20 7.05 0.04
N GLU A 145 -1.44 6.15 0.63
CA GLU A 145 -1.58 5.91 2.06
C GLU A 145 -1.11 7.12 2.88
N ILE A 146 0.00 7.73 2.50
CA ILE A 146 0.48 8.97 3.15
C ILE A 146 -0.58 10.06 3.05
N ALA A 147 -1.16 10.25 1.87
CA ALA A 147 -2.21 11.24 1.65
C ALA A 147 -3.42 11.00 2.54
N ALA A 148 -3.85 9.75 2.66
CA ALA A 148 -4.99 9.38 3.49
C ALA A 148 -4.69 9.60 4.99
N VAL A 149 -3.49 9.24 5.44
CA VAL A 149 -3.09 9.42 6.85
C VAL A 149 -2.95 10.89 7.20
N ASP A 150 -2.30 11.66 6.34
CA ASP A 150 -2.04 13.09 6.57
C ASP A 150 -3.25 13.98 6.26
N GLY A 151 -4.27 13.44 5.60
CA GLY A 151 -5.45 14.22 5.21
C GLY A 151 -5.15 15.27 4.17
N VAL A 152 -4.24 14.99 3.23
CA VAL A 152 -3.82 15.91 2.16
C VAL A 152 -4.04 15.27 0.80
N GLU A 153 -3.93 16.09 -0.26
CA GLU A 153 -3.98 15.61 -1.63
C GLU A 153 -2.76 14.74 -1.95
N GLU A 154 -2.93 13.80 -2.88
CA GLU A 154 -1.84 12.91 -3.30
C GLU A 154 -0.61 13.68 -3.78
N ARG A 155 -0.82 14.82 -4.44
CA ARG A 155 0.28 15.67 -4.90
C ARG A 155 1.18 16.11 -3.75
N LYS A 156 0.59 16.51 -2.62
CA LYS A 156 1.37 16.92 -1.45
C LYS A 156 2.10 15.75 -0.79
N ALA A 157 1.47 14.58 -0.78
CA ALA A 157 2.12 13.38 -0.30
C ALA A 157 3.30 13.02 -1.22
N GLN A 158 3.13 13.15 -2.53
CA GLN A 158 4.18 12.94 -3.52
C GLN A 158 5.37 13.89 -3.29
N GLU A 159 5.11 15.16 -3.03
CA GLU A 159 6.15 16.14 -2.73
C GLU A 159 6.96 15.75 -1.50
N LYS A 160 6.30 15.22 -0.49
CA LYS A 160 6.95 14.75 0.75
C LYS A 160 7.91 13.58 0.47
N VAL A 161 7.48 12.64 -0.36
CA VAL A 161 8.31 11.51 -0.79
C VAL A 161 9.47 11.99 -1.67
N ASP A 162 9.19 12.87 -2.62
CA ASP A 162 10.20 13.42 -3.55
C ASP A 162 11.32 14.13 -2.80
N LYS A 163 11.00 14.88 -1.75
CA LYS A 163 12.02 15.55 -0.93
C LYS A 163 12.97 14.55 -0.30
N VAL A 164 12.46 13.43 0.19
CA VAL A 164 13.30 12.39 0.79
C VAL A 164 14.19 11.75 -0.29
N LEU A 165 13.63 11.45 -1.46
CA LEU A 165 14.36 10.82 -2.56
C LEU A 165 15.45 11.77 -3.12
N GLU A 166 15.15 13.06 -3.26
CA GLU A 166 16.10 14.06 -3.72
C GLU A 166 17.27 14.25 -2.76
N GLY A 167 17.02 14.07 -1.47
CA GLY A 167 18.06 14.16 -0.44
C GLY A 167 18.98 12.96 -0.33
N LYS A 168 18.75 11.91 -1.11
CA LYS A 168 19.59 10.70 -1.05
C LYS A 168 20.94 10.95 -1.72
N ALA A 169 21.99 10.47 -1.05
CA ALA A 169 23.31 10.41 -1.66
C ALA A 169 23.30 9.45 -2.86
N ALA A 170 23.99 9.82 -3.92
CA ALA A 170 24.13 8.99 -5.11
C ALA A 170 24.87 7.68 -4.79
#